data_804312d7656231994dc65b4c0954b1af
#
_entry.id   804312d7656231994dc65b4c0954b1af
#
_cell.length_a   1.000
_cell.length_b   1.000
_cell.length_c   1.000
_cell.angle_alpha   90.00
_cell.angle_beta   90.00
_cell.angle_gamma   90.00
#
_symmetry.space_group_name_H-M   'P 1'
#
loop_
_entity.id
_entity.type
_entity.pdbx_description
1 polymer ?
#
loop_
_entity_poly.entity_id
_entity_poly.type
_entity_poly.pdbx_seq_one_letter_code
_entity_poly.pdbx_strand_id
1 'polypeptide(L)'
;LLWKDRITKRKLAALVLAFLGCCFVAGILNGALTLTPEGLLLGIGSGLFYSSYTIFGRFALKHYQPFTVTFYTFLIAGIGSLFMMSPGDLRTTFHSPMGILLSLGLMVVGTVIPYLLYTKGLSDLGDSGKASILASVEPVVASLVGIAAFGEPMTLGVVLGLVCILASVYILR
;
A
#
# COMPACT_ATOMS: atom_id res chain seq x y z
N LEU A 1 -10.41 -8.20 16.72
CA LEU A 1 -10.93 -9.40 17.39
C LEU A 1 -9.86 -10.45 17.64
N LEU A 2 -8.99 -10.73 16.66
CA LEU A 2 -7.94 -11.76 16.75
C LEU A 2 -6.82 -11.45 17.76
N TRP A 3 -6.55 -10.18 18.06
CA TRP A 3 -5.38 -9.75 18.83
C TRP A 3 -5.71 -9.02 20.13
N LYS A 4 -6.99 -8.93 20.54
CA LYS A 4 -7.44 -8.11 21.69
C LYS A 4 -6.99 -6.63 21.63
N ASP A 5 -6.59 -6.15 20.46
CA ASP A 5 -6.25 -4.73 20.27
C ASP A 5 -7.52 -3.90 20.48
N ARG A 6 -7.53 -3.09 21.51
CA ARG A 6 -8.70 -2.25 21.80
C ARG A 6 -8.82 -1.17 20.74
N ILE A 7 -9.97 -1.15 20.07
CA ILE A 7 -10.32 -0.04 19.17
C ILE A 7 -10.64 1.16 20.06
N THR A 8 -9.69 2.06 20.22
CA THR A 8 -9.91 3.31 20.94
C THR A 8 -10.63 4.31 20.04
N LYS A 9 -11.35 5.28 20.66
CA LYS A 9 -11.98 6.38 19.90
C LYS A 9 -10.99 7.13 19.02
N ARG A 10 -9.74 7.27 19.47
CA ARG A 10 -8.65 7.88 18.69
C ARG A 10 -8.31 7.06 17.44
N LYS A 11 -8.18 5.73 17.56
CA LYS A 11 -7.93 4.84 16.40
C LYS A 11 -9.08 4.90 15.40
N LEU A 12 -10.32 4.92 15.88
CA LEU A 12 -11.49 5.02 15.00
C LEU A 12 -11.53 6.36 14.26
N ALA A 13 -11.29 7.47 14.97
CA ALA A 13 -11.23 8.79 14.34
C ALA A 13 -10.12 8.89 13.30
N ALA A 14 -8.92 8.37 13.62
CA ALA A 14 -7.79 8.33 12.69
C ALA A 14 -8.13 7.49 11.45
N LEU A 15 -8.77 6.32 11.61
CA LEU A 15 -9.19 5.47 10.50
C LEU A 15 -10.18 6.19 9.58
N VAL A 16 -11.18 6.85 10.14
CA VAL A 16 -12.18 7.61 9.37
C VAL A 16 -11.51 8.76 8.60
N LEU A 17 -10.62 9.50 9.26
CA LEU A 17 -9.87 10.58 8.60
C LEU A 17 -8.96 10.07 7.49
N ALA A 18 -8.25 8.97 7.71
CA ALA A 18 -7.41 8.35 6.68
C ALA A 18 -8.25 7.92 5.47
N PHE A 19 -9.39 7.26 5.71
CA PHE A 19 -10.30 6.82 4.65
C PHE A 19 -10.85 8.01 3.84
N LEU A 20 -11.36 9.04 4.52
CA LEU A 20 -11.84 10.27 3.86
C LEU A 20 -10.73 10.95 3.08
N GLY A 21 -9.53 11.00 3.64
CA GLY A 21 -8.36 11.56 2.96
C GLY A 21 -8.01 10.82 1.68
N CYS A 22 -8.01 9.49 1.70
CA CYS A 22 -7.81 8.68 0.49
C CYS A 22 -8.90 8.91 -0.56
N CYS A 23 -10.17 9.03 -0.14
CA CYS A 23 -11.28 9.35 -1.05
C CYS A 23 -11.11 10.71 -1.72
N PHE A 24 -10.66 11.72 -0.99
CA PHE A 24 -10.42 13.05 -1.52
C PHE A 24 -9.23 13.09 -2.49
N VAL A 25 -8.12 12.43 -2.15
CA VAL A 25 -6.96 12.28 -3.05
C VAL A 25 -7.36 11.53 -4.32
N ALA A 26 -8.19 10.49 -4.21
CA ALA A 26 -8.69 9.72 -5.35
C ALA A 26 -9.64 10.52 -6.28
N GLY A 27 -9.95 11.78 -5.94
CA GLY A 27 -10.72 12.67 -6.82
C GLY A 27 -12.24 12.55 -6.70
N ILE A 28 -12.76 12.08 -5.57
CA ILE A 28 -14.21 11.95 -5.37
C ILE A 28 -14.93 13.29 -5.48
N LEU A 29 -14.28 14.40 -5.09
CA LEU A 29 -14.85 15.74 -5.19
C LEU A 29 -14.89 16.30 -6.63
N ASN A 30 -14.02 15.81 -7.49
CA ASN A 30 -13.87 16.32 -8.85
C ASN A 30 -14.60 15.43 -9.87
N GLY A 31 -15.32 14.40 -9.43
CA GLY A 31 -15.97 13.45 -10.31
C GLY A 31 -14.99 12.62 -11.17
N ALA A 32 -13.70 12.69 -10.85
CA ALA A 32 -12.66 11.95 -11.58
C ALA A 32 -12.69 10.44 -11.27
N LEU A 33 -13.33 10.06 -10.17
CA LEU A 33 -13.47 8.67 -9.76
C LEU A 33 -14.58 7.98 -10.55
N THR A 34 -14.22 7.30 -11.63
CA THR A 34 -15.14 6.43 -12.37
C THR A 34 -15.14 5.05 -11.73
N LEU A 35 -16.17 4.75 -10.94
CA LEU A 35 -16.33 3.44 -10.32
C LEU A 35 -17.08 2.51 -11.26
N THR A 36 -16.39 1.52 -11.82
CA THR A 36 -17.02 0.39 -12.47
C THR A 36 -17.29 -0.73 -11.44
N PRO A 37 -18.37 -1.50 -11.55
CA PRO A 37 -18.64 -2.62 -10.64
C PRO A 37 -17.47 -3.61 -10.56
N GLU A 38 -16.83 -3.90 -11.68
CA GLU A 38 -15.66 -4.77 -11.75
C GLU A 38 -14.46 -4.17 -11.03
N GLY A 39 -14.16 -2.89 -11.26
CA GLY A 39 -13.08 -2.17 -10.57
C GLY A 39 -13.30 -2.10 -9.06
N LEU A 40 -14.55 -1.91 -8.62
CA LEU A 40 -14.90 -1.92 -7.21
C LEU A 40 -14.66 -3.31 -6.57
N LEU A 41 -15.08 -4.37 -7.25
CA LEU A 41 -14.91 -5.74 -6.79
C LEU A 41 -13.43 -6.13 -6.68
N LEU A 42 -12.64 -5.79 -7.71
CA LEU A 42 -11.18 -6.00 -7.71
C LEU A 42 -10.49 -5.17 -6.62
N GLY A 43 -10.89 -3.92 -6.44
CA GLY A 43 -10.35 -3.04 -5.38
C GLY A 43 -10.64 -3.57 -3.97
N ILE A 44 -11.87 -4.00 -3.69
CA ILE A 44 -12.22 -4.63 -2.42
C ILE A 44 -11.43 -5.93 -2.23
N GLY A 45 -11.34 -6.77 -3.26
CA GLY A 45 -10.56 -8.00 -3.23
C GLY A 45 -9.08 -7.74 -2.90
N SER A 46 -8.46 -6.78 -3.59
CA SER A 46 -7.08 -6.35 -3.34
C SER A 46 -6.89 -5.89 -1.89
N GLY A 47 -7.81 -5.05 -1.37
CA GLY A 47 -7.78 -4.59 0.02
C GLY A 47 -7.89 -5.73 1.04
N LEU A 48 -8.72 -6.74 0.77
CA LEU A 48 -8.83 -7.92 1.62
C LEU A 48 -7.54 -8.74 1.63
N PHE A 49 -6.91 -8.96 0.48
CA PHE A 49 -5.63 -9.66 0.39
C PHE A 49 -4.51 -8.88 1.08
N TYR A 50 -4.46 -7.56 0.91
CA TYR A 50 -3.48 -6.71 1.60
C TYR A 50 -3.67 -6.73 3.12
N SER A 51 -4.92 -6.68 3.59
CA SER A 51 -5.24 -6.82 5.01
C SER A 51 -4.82 -8.19 5.56
N SER A 52 -5.02 -9.24 4.78
CA SER A 52 -4.60 -10.60 5.12
C SER A 52 -3.08 -10.68 5.26
N TYR A 53 -2.32 -10.06 4.34
CA TYR A 53 -0.85 -9.97 4.45
C TYR A 53 -0.43 -9.33 5.78
N THR A 54 -1.05 -8.21 6.17
CA THR A 54 -0.74 -7.51 7.42
C THR A 54 -1.05 -8.39 8.65
N ILE A 55 -2.20 -9.08 8.65
CA ILE A 55 -2.63 -9.93 9.75
C ILE A 55 -1.72 -11.16 9.89
N PHE A 56 -1.50 -11.90 8.81
CA PHE A 56 -0.65 -13.08 8.81
C PHE A 56 0.81 -12.73 9.00
N GLY A 57 1.27 -11.61 8.42
CA GLY A 57 2.61 -11.07 8.62
C GLY A 57 2.90 -10.80 10.10
N ARG A 58 1.98 -10.14 10.81
CA ARG A 58 2.11 -9.92 12.25
C ARG A 58 2.19 -11.22 13.05
N PHE A 59 1.46 -12.25 12.61
CA PHE A 59 1.55 -13.56 13.25
C PHE A 59 2.93 -14.21 13.03
N ALA A 60 3.41 -14.17 11.79
CA ALA A 60 4.72 -14.74 11.44
C ALA A 60 5.87 -13.99 12.14
N LEU A 61 5.77 -12.66 12.28
CA LEU A 61 6.79 -11.82 12.94
C LEU A 61 6.96 -12.08 14.45
N LYS A 62 6.09 -12.87 15.07
CA LYS A 62 6.32 -13.36 16.44
C LYS A 62 7.42 -14.40 16.54
N HIS A 63 7.66 -15.12 15.44
CA HIS A 63 8.57 -16.26 15.40
C HIS A 63 9.71 -16.09 14.40
N TYR A 64 9.55 -15.21 13.43
CA TYR A 64 10.49 -15.00 12.32
C TYR A 64 10.89 -13.55 12.18
N GLN A 65 12.09 -13.31 11.64
CA GLN A 65 12.58 -11.97 11.35
C GLN A 65 11.86 -11.36 10.13
N PRO A 66 11.75 -10.02 10.05
CA PRO A 66 11.10 -9.32 8.94
C PRO A 66 11.61 -9.74 7.56
N PHE A 67 12.93 -9.91 7.42
CA PHE A 67 13.54 -10.36 6.17
C PHE A 67 13.03 -11.74 5.75
N THR A 68 12.98 -12.69 6.69
CA THR A 68 12.50 -14.06 6.43
C THR A 68 11.05 -14.07 5.97
N VAL A 69 10.19 -13.31 6.66
CA VAL A 69 8.76 -13.21 6.32
C VAL A 69 8.59 -12.63 4.91
N THR A 70 9.29 -11.54 4.62
CA THR A 70 9.22 -10.88 3.30
C THR A 70 9.76 -11.79 2.20
N PHE A 71 10.90 -12.47 2.44
CA PHE A 71 11.50 -13.37 1.48
C PHE A 71 10.55 -14.52 1.07
N TYR A 72 9.99 -15.23 2.05
CA TYR A 72 9.06 -16.33 1.74
C TYR A 72 7.76 -15.85 1.11
N THR A 73 7.26 -14.67 1.50
CA THR A 73 6.09 -14.07 0.86
C THR A 73 6.34 -13.83 -0.63
N PHE A 74 7.47 -13.22 -0.98
CA PHE A 74 7.81 -12.98 -2.39
C PHE A 74 8.16 -14.25 -3.15
N LEU A 75 8.78 -15.23 -2.49
CA LEU A 75 9.06 -16.53 -3.11
C LEU A 75 7.75 -17.23 -3.54
N ILE A 76 6.77 -17.29 -2.62
CA ILE A 76 5.47 -17.92 -2.90
C ILE A 76 4.71 -17.11 -3.94
N ALA A 77 4.68 -15.77 -3.82
CA ALA A 77 4.04 -14.90 -4.80
C ALA A 77 4.69 -15.02 -6.19
N GLY A 78 6.03 -15.10 -6.25
CA GLY A 78 6.77 -15.33 -7.50
C GLY A 78 6.43 -16.65 -8.17
N ILE A 79 6.39 -17.75 -7.39
CA ILE A 79 5.96 -19.06 -7.91
C ILE A 79 4.52 -18.98 -8.42
N GLY A 80 3.62 -18.35 -7.66
CA GLY A 80 2.22 -18.18 -8.06
C GLY A 80 2.06 -17.35 -9.34
N SER A 81 2.87 -16.29 -9.50
CA SER A 81 2.82 -15.43 -10.69
C SER A 81 3.29 -16.13 -11.97
N LEU A 82 4.15 -17.16 -11.86
CA LEU A 82 4.58 -17.95 -13.03
C LEU A 82 3.41 -18.62 -13.74
N PHE A 83 2.37 -19.01 -13.02
CA PHE A 83 1.17 -19.62 -13.61
C PHE A 83 0.27 -18.62 -14.34
N MET A 84 0.43 -17.31 -14.05
CA MET A 84 -0.36 -16.25 -14.67
C MET A 84 0.37 -15.55 -15.83
N MET A 85 1.65 -15.88 -16.01
CA MET A 85 2.53 -15.19 -16.93
C MET A 85 2.44 -15.78 -18.34
N SER A 86 2.34 -14.90 -19.34
CA SER A 86 2.45 -15.30 -20.74
C SER A 86 3.93 -15.33 -21.16
N PRO A 87 4.41 -16.39 -21.87
CA PRO A 87 5.77 -16.44 -22.40
C PRO A 87 6.12 -15.26 -23.32
N GLY A 88 5.12 -14.66 -23.98
CA GLY A 88 5.29 -13.49 -24.84
C GLY A 88 5.71 -12.24 -24.04
N ASP A 89 5.18 -12.06 -22.84
CA ASP A 89 5.45 -10.88 -21.99
C ASP A 89 6.91 -10.88 -21.50
N LEU A 90 7.44 -12.05 -21.16
CA LEU A 90 8.86 -12.19 -20.83
C LEU A 90 9.77 -11.78 -21.98
N ARG A 91 9.47 -12.27 -23.19
CA ARG A 91 10.28 -11.99 -24.35
C ARG A 91 10.35 -10.50 -24.63
N THR A 92 9.23 -9.78 -24.54
CA THR A 92 9.19 -8.33 -24.78
C THR A 92 9.98 -7.55 -23.72
N THR A 93 9.88 -7.93 -22.46
CA THR A 93 10.61 -7.28 -21.36
C THR A 93 12.11 -7.52 -21.43
N PHE A 94 12.54 -8.75 -21.68
CA PHE A 94 13.95 -9.12 -21.71
C PHE A 94 14.66 -8.82 -23.04
N HIS A 95 13.93 -8.40 -24.08
CA HIS A 95 14.55 -8.00 -25.36
C HIS A 95 15.19 -6.60 -25.34
N SER A 96 14.82 -5.76 -24.37
CA SER A 96 15.35 -4.40 -24.24
C SER A 96 16.20 -4.26 -22.98
N PRO A 97 17.46 -3.79 -23.05
CA PRO A 97 18.26 -3.48 -21.88
C PRO A 97 17.56 -2.47 -20.95
N MET A 98 16.82 -1.51 -21.53
CA MET A 98 16.02 -0.55 -20.76
C MET A 98 14.85 -1.25 -20.05
N GLY A 99 14.20 -2.21 -20.69
CA GLY A 99 13.13 -3.01 -20.06
C GLY A 99 13.64 -3.78 -18.85
N ILE A 100 14.82 -4.40 -18.96
CA ILE A 100 15.47 -5.08 -17.83
C ILE A 100 15.80 -4.11 -16.70
N LEU A 101 16.42 -2.97 -17.01
CA LEU A 101 16.79 -1.97 -16.02
C LEU A 101 15.58 -1.43 -15.28
N LEU A 102 14.51 -1.08 -16.00
CA LEU A 102 13.25 -0.59 -15.39
C LEU A 102 12.57 -1.66 -14.54
N SER A 103 12.54 -2.90 -14.99
CA SER A 103 11.97 -4.02 -14.22
C SER A 103 12.75 -4.27 -12.94
N LEU A 104 14.08 -4.26 -12.98
CA LEU A 104 14.94 -4.37 -11.80
C LEU A 104 14.76 -3.19 -10.86
N GLY A 105 14.67 -1.97 -11.38
CA GLY A 105 14.41 -0.78 -10.60
C GLY A 105 13.05 -0.87 -9.87
N LEU A 106 11.99 -1.25 -10.58
CA LEU A 106 10.66 -1.45 -10.00
C LEU A 106 10.66 -2.57 -8.95
N MET A 107 11.33 -3.68 -9.23
CA MET A 107 11.46 -4.78 -8.29
C MET A 107 12.15 -4.36 -6.99
N VAL A 108 13.30 -3.72 -7.09
CA VAL A 108 14.10 -3.38 -5.90
C VAL A 108 13.51 -2.18 -5.18
N VAL A 109 13.35 -1.05 -5.88
CA VAL A 109 12.95 0.24 -5.27
C VAL A 109 11.44 0.32 -5.05
N GLY A 110 10.64 -0.18 -5.99
CA GLY A 110 9.17 -0.11 -5.91
C GLY A 110 8.54 -1.25 -5.12
N THR A 111 9.26 -2.36 -4.89
CA THR A 111 8.66 -3.55 -4.28
C THR A 111 9.46 -4.05 -3.07
N VAL A 112 10.67 -4.54 -3.24
CA VAL A 112 11.42 -5.22 -2.17
C VAL A 112 11.71 -4.28 -0.99
N ILE A 113 12.25 -3.10 -1.25
CA ILE A 113 12.60 -2.13 -0.20
C ILE A 113 11.35 -1.68 0.59
N PRO A 114 10.25 -1.21 -0.05
CA PRO A 114 9.05 -0.81 0.68
C PRO A 114 8.45 -1.92 1.54
N TYR A 115 8.39 -3.14 1.03
CA TYR A 115 7.86 -4.26 1.79
C TYR A 115 8.75 -4.66 2.97
N LEU A 116 10.06 -4.63 2.83
CA LEU A 116 10.99 -4.86 3.94
C LEU A 116 10.83 -3.78 5.02
N LEU A 117 10.74 -2.52 4.63
CA LEU A 117 10.52 -1.41 5.55
C LEU A 117 9.15 -1.51 6.25
N TYR A 118 8.09 -1.84 5.49
CA TYR A 118 6.76 -2.06 6.06
C TYR A 118 6.75 -3.21 7.05
N THR A 119 7.32 -4.36 6.69
CA THR A 119 7.35 -5.55 7.54
C THR A 119 8.19 -5.31 8.81
N LYS A 120 9.29 -4.56 8.69
CA LYS A 120 10.08 -4.13 9.85
C LYS A 120 9.26 -3.18 10.73
N GLY A 121 8.63 -2.17 10.16
CA GLY A 121 7.75 -1.26 10.91
C GLY A 121 6.60 -1.98 11.61
N LEU A 122 5.99 -2.98 10.96
CA LEU A 122 4.96 -3.82 11.56
C LEU A 122 5.50 -4.63 12.76
N SER A 123 6.73 -5.13 12.65
CA SER A 123 7.41 -5.83 13.75
C SER A 123 7.67 -4.90 14.93
N ASP A 124 8.19 -3.71 14.67
CA ASP A 124 8.59 -2.75 15.69
C ASP A 124 7.37 -2.15 16.42
N LEU A 125 6.30 -1.86 15.70
CA LEU A 125 5.06 -1.30 16.26
C LEU A 125 4.25 -2.33 17.05
N GLY A 126 4.27 -3.59 16.66
CA GLY A 126 3.47 -4.66 17.26
C GLY A 126 1.94 -4.42 17.21
N ASP A 127 1.47 -3.42 16.46
CA ASP A 127 0.06 -3.04 16.31
C ASP A 127 -0.27 -2.88 14.82
N SER A 128 -1.00 -3.85 14.27
CA SER A 128 -1.36 -3.86 12.85
C SER A 128 -2.29 -2.70 12.45
N GLY A 129 -3.15 -2.25 13.37
CA GLY A 129 -4.02 -1.11 13.12
C GLY A 129 -3.23 0.19 12.98
N LYS A 130 -2.25 0.41 13.85
CA LYS A 130 -1.34 1.56 13.75
C LYS A 130 -0.51 1.49 12.46
N ALA A 131 0.07 0.33 12.14
CA ALA A 131 0.85 0.14 10.92
C ALA A 131 0.03 0.46 9.67
N SER A 132 -1.21 0.00 9.57
CA SER A 132 -2.10 0.28 8.43
C SER A 132 -2.46 1.76 8.29
N ILE A 133 -2.70 2.46 9.42
CA ILE A 133 -2.99 3.91 9.36
C ILE A 133 -1.72 4.69 8.99
N LEU A 134 -0.54 4.30 9.49
CA LEU A 134 0.71 4.92 9.07
C LEU A 134 1.01 4.68 7.58
N ALA A 135 0.67 3.51 7.06
CA ALA A 135 0.80 3.22 5.63
C ALA A 135 -0.10 4.12 4.76
N SER A 136 -1.19 4.70 5.30
CA SER A 136 -2.02 5.66 4.57
C SER A 136 -1.31 6.97 4.21
N VAL A 137 -0.06 7.18 4.64
CA VAL A 137 0.82 8.26 4.15
C VAL A 137 1.26 8.01 2.69
N GLU A 138 1.18 6.77 2.20
CA GLU A 138 1.55 6.43 0.82
C GLU A 138 0.87 7.32 -0.24
N PRO A 139 -0.46 7.54 -0.23
CA PRO A 139 -1.12 8.48 -1.13
C PRO A 139 -0.62 9.93 -1.02
N VAL A 140 -0.14 10.34 0.17
CA VAL A 140 0.45 11.68 0.35
C VAL A 140 1.73 11.80 -0.47
N VAL A 141 2.63 10.83 -0.31
CA VAL A 141 3.90 10.80 -1.05
C VAL A 141 3.65 10.67 -2.55
N ALA A 142 2.72 9.79 -2.96
CA ALA A 142 2.35 9.61 -4.36
C ALA A 142 1.84 10.92 -4.98
N SER A 143 0.94 11.64 -4.29
CA SER A 143 0.42 12.94 -4.77
C SER A 143 1.51 14.00 -4.87
N LEU A 144 2.41 14.09 -3.89
CA LEU A 144 3.52 15.04 -3.92
C LEU A 144 4.48 14.75 -5.09
N VAL A 145 4.77 13.49 -5.33
CA VAL A 145 5.59 13.07 -6.49
C VAL A 145 4.85 13.35 -7.80
N GLY A 146 3.56 13.05 -7.88
CA GLY A 146 2.70 13.35 -9.04
C GLY A 146 2.75 14.83 -9.41
N ILE A 147 2.59 15.71 -8.42
CA ILE A 147 2.66 17.16 -8.60
C ILE A 147 4.07 17.60 -9.01
N ALA A 148 5.10 17.14 -8.31
CA ALA A 148 6.47 17.63 -8.49
C ALA A 148 7.13 17.08 -9.76
N ALA A 149 6.92 15.81 -10.10
CA ALA A 149 7.59 15.15 -11.21
C ALA A 149 6.76 15.12 -12.51
N PHE A 150 5.43 15.07 -12.39
CA PHE A 150 4.52 14.91 -13.54
C PHE A 150 3.66 16.15 -13.80
N GLY A 151 3.77 17.20 -12.95
CA GLY A 151 3.00 18.44 -13.13
C GLY A 151 1.50 18.27 -12.91
N GLU A 152 1.09 17.28 -12.10
CA GLU A 152 -0.32 17.08 -11.80
C GLU A 152 -0.92 18.29 -11.07
N PRO A 153 -2.17 18.67 -11.35
CA PRO A 153 -2.77 19.84 -10.72
C PRO A 153 -3.05 19.59 -9.23
N MET A 154 -2.63 20.53 -8.39
CA MET A 154 -2.99 20.56 -6.98
C MET A 154 -4.45 21.01 -6.82
N THR A 155 -5.37 20.06 -6.85
CA THR A 155 -6.80 20.36 -6.67
C THR A 155 -7.16 20.53 -5.19
N LEU A 156 -8.29 21.19 -4.92
CA LEU A 156 -8.81 21.32 -3.55
C LEU A 156 -9.01 19.94 -2.89
N GLY A 157 -9.45 18.95 -3.66
CA GLY A 157 -9.60 17.57 -3.18
C GLY A 157 -8.28 16.99 -2.69
N VAL A 158 -7.20 17.14 -3.47
CA VAL A 158 -5.86 16.69 -3.09
C VAL A 158 -5.42 17.36 -1.79
N VAL A 159 -5.54 18.69 -1.68
CA VAL A 159 -5.15 19.43 -0.46
C VAL A 159 -5.92 18.95 0.76
N LEU A 160 -7.25 18.84 0.67
CA LEU A 160 -8.08 18.33 1.77
C LEU A 160 -7.72 16.89 2.13
N GLY A 161 -7.46 16.06 1.13
CA GLY A 161 -7.03 14.68 1.34
C GLY A 161 -5.71 14.57 2.08
N LEU A 162 -4.71 15.35 1.67
CA LEU A 162 -3.41 15.40 2.34
C LEU A 162 -3.55 15.82 3.81
N VAL A 163 -4.34 16.87 4.07
CA VAL A 163 -4.60 17.36 5.44
C VAL A 163 -5.28 16.27 6.29
N CYS A 164 -6.31 15.60 5.76
CA CYS A 164 -7.00 14.52 6.47
C CYS A 164 -6.07 13.35 6.81
N ILE A 165 -5.23 12.92 5.86
CA ILE A 165 -4.29 11.82 6.08
C ILE A 165 -3.25 12.22 7.13
N LEU A 166 -2.64 13.39 7.02
CA LEU A 166 -1.66 13.86 8.00
C LEU A 166 -2.27 14.05 9.39
N ALA A 167 -3.51 14.55 9.48
CA ALA A 167 -4.25 14.65 10.74
C ALA A 167 -4.52 13.26 11.34
N SER A 168 -4.83 12.25 10.51
CA SER A 168 -5.04 10.88 10.98
C SER A 168 -3.80 10.31 11.67
N VAL A 169 -2.63 10.53 11.07
CA VAL A 169 -1.34 10.12 11.63
C VAL A 169 -1.02 10.87 12.92
N TYR A 170 -1.30 12.16 12.95
CA TYR A 170 -1.09 13.00 14.15
C TYR A 170 -1.93 12.54 15.35
N ILE A 171 -3.19 12.21 15.12
CA ILE A 171 -4.12 11.72 16.18
C ILE A 171 -3.66 10.37 16.76
N LEU A 172 -2.93 9.59 15.96
CA LEU A 172 -2.42 8.27 16.36
C LEU A 172 -1.17 8.33 17.24
N ARG A 173 -0.49 9.44 17.21
CA ARG A 173 0.72 9.68 18.00
C ARG A 173 0.38 9.83 19.48
#